data_e0efe158e3e81bf190332eca63c1113a
#
_entry.id   e0efe158e3e81bf190332eca63c1113a
#
_cell.length_a   1.000
_cell.length_b   1.000
_cell.length_c   1.000
_cell.angle_alpha   90.00
_cell.angle_beta   90.00
_cell.angle_gamma   90.00
#
_symmetry.space_group_name_H-M   'P 1'
#
loop_
_entity.id
_entity.type
_entity.pdbx_description
1 polymer ?
#
loop_
_entity_poly.entity_id
_entity_poly.type
_entity_poly.pdbx_seq_one_letter_code
_entity_poly.pdbx_strand_id
1 'polypeptide(L)'
;MPKADKSGRAKEGEIPSTLERSGKKAQDTFAQTYDSAMEEYHDEERAARTAWAAVKHTHEKVGDHWEPKDEKGPSDERAERSGPDSGGRTHGGVNANATKDHLYGIAQRLDIKGRSSMSKEELVEAIDKENRKQTRKSSS
;
A
#
# COMPACT_ATOMS: atom_id res chain seq x y z
N MET A 1 19.09 11.97 4.41
CA MET A 1 18.43 12.94 3.49
C MET A 1 16.93 12.84 3.60
N PRO A 2 16.22 13.97 3.69
CA PRO A 2 14.76 13.95 3.68
C PRO A 2 14.21 13.35 2.39
N LYS A 3 13.08 12.68 2.47
CA LYS A 3 12.41 12.10 1.30
C LYS A 3 11.49 13.09 0.59
N ALA A 4 11.14 14.18 1.25
CA ALA A 4 10.35 15.27 0.65
C ALA A 4 11.20 16.53 0.53
N ASP A 5 10.89 17.34 -0.50
CA ASP A 5 11.56 18.63 -0.68
C ASP A 5 10.87 19.72 0.18
N LYS A 6 11.34 20.96 0.06
CA LYS A 6 10.81 22.07 0.86
C LYS A 6 9.33 22.36 0.64
N SER A 7 8.78 21.98 -0.52
CA SER A 7 7.37 22.16 -0.82
C SER A 7 6.51 20.97 -0.39
N GLY A 8 7.11 19.93 0.20
CA GLY A 8 6.42 18.74 0.65
C GLY A 8 6.23 17.67 -0.42
N ARG A 9 6.87 17.83 -1.56
CA ARG A 9 6.80 16.86 -2.65
C ARG A 9 7.88 15.80 -2.49
N ALA A 10 7.54 14.57 -2.84
CA ALA A 10 8.49 13.45 -2.78
C ALA A 10 9.66 13.69 -3.74
N LYS A 11 10.86 13.36 -3.29
CA LYS A 11 12.06 13.41 -4.14
C LYS A 11 12.16 12.10 -4.90
N GLU A 12 12.39 12.18 -6.20
CA GLU A 12 12.60 11.00 -7.03
C GLU A 12 13.85 10.26 -6.54
N GLY A 13 13.78 8.93 -6.52
CA GLY A 13 14.88 8.11 -6.08
C GLY A 13 14.97 7.92 -4.57
N GLU A 14 14.22 8.70 -3.80
CA GLU A 14 14.20 8.59 -2.33
C GLU A 14 13.01 7.78 -1.81
N ILE A 15 12.14 7.31 -2.69
CA ILE A 15 10.93 6.56 -2.34
C ILE A 15 10.98 5.16 -2.97
N PRO A 16 10.24 4.19 -2.40
CA PRO A 16 10.17 2.84 -2.97
C PRO A 16 9.67 2.82 -4.41
N SER A 17 10.14 1.85 -5.19
CA SER A 17 9.82 1.75 -6.62
C SER A 17 8.32 1.65 -6.93
N THR A 18 7.54 0.96 -6.08
CA THR A 18 6.09 0.89 -6.28
C THR A 18 5.43 2.26 -6.15
N LEU A 19 5.98 3.13 -5.31
CA LEU A 19 5.50 4.50 -5.16
C LEU A 19 5.93 5.38 -6.32
N GLU A 20 7.11 5.15 -6.89
CA GLU A 20 7.55 5.87 -8.08
C GLU A 20 6.59 5.66 -9.24
N ARG A 21 5.97 4.48 -9.31
CA ARG A 21 4.96 4.14 -10.32
C ARG A 21 3.55 4.60 -9.96
N SER A 22 3.38 5.22 -8.79
CA SER A 22 2.09 5.68 -8.28
C SER A 22 1.90 7.18 -8.52
N GLY A 23 0.69 7.68 -8.26
CA GLY A 23 0.40 9.11 -8.34
C GLY A 23 1.14 9.93 -7.28
N LYS A 24 1.24 11.23 -7.49
CA LYS A 24 1.95 12.14 -6.59
C LYS A 24 1.44 12.10 -5.16
N LYS A 25 0.13 11.97 -4.98
CA LYS A 25 -0.47 11.97 -3.65
C LYS A 25 0.07 10.81 -2.79
N ALA A 26 0.19 9.62 -3.37
CA ALA A 26 0.78 8.47 -2.66
C ALA A 26 2.24 8.72 -2.34
N GLN A 27 3.00 9.25 -3.31
CA GLN A 27 4.41 9.57 -3.15
C GLN A 27 4.63 10.58 -2.04
N ASP A 28 3.89 11.68 -2.08
CA ASP A 28 4.02 12.77 -1.11
C ASP A 28 3.59 12.33 0.30
N THR A 29 2.54 11.53 0.40
CA THR A 29 2.08 10.98 1.67
C THR A 29 3.18 10.17 2.33
N PHE A 30 3.83 9.28 1.57
CA PHE A 30 4.92 8.47 2.10
C PHE A 30 6.10 9.34 2.54
N ALA A 31 6.56 10.24 1.65
CA ALA A 31 7.73 11.05 1.92
C ALA A 31 7.56 11.98 3.12
N GLN A 32 6.44 12.67 3.20
CA GLN A 32 6.15 13.59 4.31
C GLN A 32 6.00 12.85 5.63
N THR A 33 5.29 11.73 5.62
CA THR A 33 5.09 10.93 6.84
C THR A 33 6.41 10.34 7.32
N TYR A 34 7.23 9.83 6.40
CA TYR A 34 8.55 9.30 6.73
C TYR A 34 9.42 10.36 7.40
N ASP A 35 9.50 11.55 6.81
CA ASP A 35 10.34 12.63 7.34
C ASP A 35 9.86 13.07 8.73
N SER A 36 8.55 13.22 8.93
CA SER A 36 7.99 13.57 10.24
C SER A 36 8.30 12.50 11.29
N ALA A 37 8.17 11.24 10.92
CA ALA A 37 8.45 10.12 11.83
C ALA A 37 9.94 10.04 12.16
N MET A 38 10.82 10.35 11.21
CA MET A 38 12.27 10.40 11.47
C MET A 38 12.61 11.49 12.48
N GLU A 39 11.96 12.66 12.40
CA GLU A 39 12.18 13.73 13.37
C GLU A 39 11.72 13.32 14.76
N GLU A 40 10.62 12.57 14.85
CA GLU A 40 10.06 12.15 16.14
C GLU A 40 10.79 10.97 16.75
N TYR A 41 11.04 9.94 15.96
CA TYR A 41 11.53 8.65 16.46
C TYR A 41 13.02 8.41 16.24
N HIS A 42 13.65 9.08 15.28
CA HIS A 42 15.05 8.89 14.90
C HIS A 42 15.37 7.43 14.56
N ASP A 43 14.42 6.70 13.98
CA ASP A 43 14.51 5.28 13.66
C ASP A 43 13.93 5.04 12.27
N GLU A 44 14.77 4.64 11.32
CA GLU A 44 14.37 4.43 9.93
C GLU A 44 13.29 3.36 9.76
N GLU A 45 13.44 2.25 10.49
CA GLU A 45 12.46 1.16 10.39
C GLU A 45 11.07 1.60 10.88
N ARG A 46 11.05 2.31 12.00
CA ARG A 46 9.80 2.82 12.56
C ARG A 46 9.18 3.89 11.66
N ALA A 47 10.02 4.75 11.09
CA ALA A 47 9.58 5.78 10.15
C ALA A 47 8.98 5.15 8.90
N ALA A 48 9.60 4.10 8.36
CA ALA A 48 9.09 3.39 7.19
C ALA A 48 7.74 2.74 7.47
N ARG A 49 7.58 2.08 8.62
CA ARG A 49 6.30 1.47 9.00
C ARG A 49 5.20 2.51 9.14
N THR A 50 5.52 3.66 9.73
CA THR A 50 4.57 4.76 9.90
C THR A 50 4.15 5.32 8.54
N ALA A 51 5.12 5.52 7.65
CA ALA A 51 4.85 6.03 6.31
C ALA A 51 3.99 5.06 5.49
N TRP A 52 4.28 3.76 5.54
CA TRP A 52 3.46 2.76 4.85
C TRP A 52 2.04 2.67 5.41
N ALA A 53 1.89 2.80 6.73
CA ALA A 53 0.56 2.83 7.34
C ALA A 53 -0.26 4.00 6.81
N ALA A 54 0.36 5.17 6.64
CA ALA A 54 -0.31 6.34 6.09
C ALA A 54 -0.74 6.13 4.64
N VAL A 55 0.13 5.52 3.82
CA VAL A 55 -0.21 5.21 2.42
C VAL A 55 -1.37 4.22 2.37
N LYS A 56 -1.32 3.16 3.16
CA LYS A 56 -2.38 2.13 3.18
C LYS A 56 -3.72 2.66 3.67
N HIS A 57 -3.70 3.73 4.46
CA HIS A 57 -4.93 4.36 4.94
C HIS A 57 -5.72 5.01 3.79
N THR A 58 -5.02 5.56 2.81
CA THR A 58 -5.64 6.30 1.70
C THR A 58 -5.54 5.61 0.35
N HIS A 59 -4.69 4.61 0.22
CA HIS A 59 -4.41 3.93 -1.05
C HIS A 59 -4.43 2.41 -0.90
N GLU A 60 -4.60 1.73 -2.02
CA GLU A 60 -4.51 0.27 -2.07
C GLU A 60 -3.55 -0.15 -3.17
N LYS A 61 -2.88 -1.27 -2.99
CA LYS A 61 -1.94 -1.78 -3.98
C LYS A 61 -2.67 -2.56 -5.07
N VAL A 62 -2.44 -2.18 -6.32
CA VAL A 62 -3.01 -2.83 -7.49
C VAL A 62 -1.88 -3.11 -8.47
N GLY A 63 -1.48 -4.37 -8.59
CA GLY A 63 -0.34 -4.74 -9.44
C GLY A 63 0.97 -4.25 -8.84
N ASP A 64 1.66 -3.36 -9.54
CA ASP A 64 2.97 -2.84 -9.14
C ASP A 64 2.94 -1.38 -8.67
N HIS A 65 1.76 -0.86 -8.36
CA HIS A 65 1.60 0.54 -7.95
C HIS A 65 0.45 0.68 -6.94
N TRP A 66 0.27 1.91 -6.43
CA TRP A 66 -0.76 2.24 -5.44
C TRP A 66 -1.80 3.15 -6.07
N GLU A 67 -3.07 2.89 -5.78
CA GLU A 67 -4.20 3.69 -6.27
C GLU A 67 -5.03 4.20 -5.10
N PRO A 68 -5.65 5.40 -5.22
CA PRO A 68 -6.51 5.92 -4.16
C PRO A 68 -7.69 5.00 -3.87
N LYS A 69 -8.01 4.84 -2.59
CA LYS A 69 -9.21 4.14 -2.16
C LYS A 69 -10.44 5.04 -2.30
N ASP A 70 -11.60 4.44 -2.51
CA ASP A 70 -12.86 5.19 -2.49
C ASP A 70 -13.15 5.70 -1.08
N GLU A 71 -12.86 4.90 -0.06
CA GLU A 71 -13.02 5.28 1.35
C GLU A 71 -11.71 5.13 2.08
N LYS A 72 -11.34 6.13 2.86
CA LYS A 72 -10.15 6.08 3.71
C LYS A 72 -10.41 5.17 4.91
N GLY A 73 -9.38 4.49 5.35
CA GLY A 73 -9.48 3.65 6.52
C GLY A 73 -8.52 2.46 6.49
N PRO A 74 -8.53 1.63 7.53
CA PRO A 74 -7.62 0.48 7.59
C PRO A 74 -7.94 -0.56 6.52
N SER A 75 -6.89 -1.15 5.94
CA SER A 75 -7.01 -2.15 4.87
C SER A 75 -7.10 -3.57 5.38
N ASP A 76 -6.68 -3.82 6.62
CA ASP A 76 -6.64 -5.16 7.20
C ASP A 76 -6.68 -5.10 8.72
N GLU A 77 -6.73 -6.26 9.36
CA GLU A 77 -6.81 -6.36 10.81
C GLU A 77 -5.64 -5.68 11.52
N ARG A 78 -4.45 -5.80 10.97
CA ARG A 78 -3.26 -5.21 11.59
C ARG A 78 -3.32 -3.69 11.57
N ALA A 79 -3.78 -3.11 10.47
CA ALA A 79 -3.95 -1.67 10.36
C ALA A 79 -5.04 -1.16 11.32
N GLU A 80 -6.13 -1.92 11.49
CA GLU A 80 -7.21 -1.58 12.41
C GLU A 80 -6.75 -1.52 13.85
N ARG A 81 -5.84 -2.41 14.24
CA ARG A 81 -5.37 -2.51 15.62
C ARG A 81 -4.31 -1.50 15.98
N SER A 82 -3.69 -0.88 15.01
CA SER A 82 -2.59 0.10 15.10
C SER A 82 -1.51 -0.25 16.12
N GLY A 83 -0.27 -0.01 15.76
CA GLY A 83 0.88 -0.28 16.60
C GLY A 83 1.73 -1.44 16.09
N PRO A 84 3.02 -1.47 16.49
CA PRO A 84 3.95 -2.49 15.99
C PRO A 84 3.68 -3.90 16.48
N ASP A 85 3.04 -4.02 17.63
CA ASP A 85 2.72 -5.31 18.23
C ASP A 85 1.27 -5.74 17.99
N SER A 86 0.54 -5.01 17.14
CA SER A 86 -0.82 -5.37 16.84
C SER A 86 -0.86 -6.70 16.11
N GLY A 87 -1.67 -7.63 16.59
CA GLY A 87 -1.87 -8.89 15.92
C GLY A 87 -2.68 -8.70 14.66
N GLY A 88 -2.87 -9.76 13.92
CA GLY A 88 -3.67 -9.74 12.71
C GLY A 88 -2.82 -9.92 11.46
N ARG A 89 -3.49 -10.27 10.41
CA ARG A 89 -2.88 -10.60 9.14
C ARG A 89 -2.78 -9.37 8.23
N THR A 90 -1.62 -9.16 7.61
CA THR A 90 -1.48 -8.14 6.57
C THR A 90 -1.65 -8.79 5.20
N HIS A 91 -2.09 -8.01 4.23
CA HIS A 91 -2.34 -8.48 2.86
C HIS A 91 -1.57 -7.68 1.82
N GLY A 92 -0.36 -7.24 2.17
CA GLY A 92 0.54 -6.62 1.20
C GLY A 92 0.00 -5.33 0.57
N GLY A 93 -0.86 -4.62 1.24
CA GLY A 93 -1.44 -3.39 0.73
C GLY A 93 -2.78 -3.57 0.01
N VAL A 94 -3.25 -4.81 -0.17
CA VAL A 94 -4.59 -5.07 -0.69
C VAL A 94 -5.60 -4.59 0.35
N ASN A 95 -6.66 -3.90 -0.10
CA ASN A 95 -7.71 -3.43 0.80
C ASN A 95 -8.67 -4.59 1.14
N ALA A 96 -8.31 -5.38 2.15
CA ALA A 96 -9.12 -6.53 2.56
C ALA A 96 -10.48 -6.12 3.15
N ASN A 97 -10.65 -4.85 3.51
CA ASN A 97 -11.92 -4.33 4.02
C ASN A 97 -12.85 -3.82 2.92
N ALA A 98 -12.41 -3.85 1.66
CA ALA A 98 -13.25 -3.47 0.53
C ALA A 98 -14.36 -4.49 0.31
N THR A 99 -15.37 -4.11 -0.46
CA THR A 99 -16.45 -5.03 -0.83
C THR A 99 -15.93 -6.12 -1.77
N LYS A 100 -16.63 -7.24 -1.82
CA LYS A 100 -16.31 -8.32 -2.75
C LYS A 100 -16.37 -7.83 -4.19
N ASP A 101 -17.34 -7.00 -4.53
CA ASP A 101 -17.49 -6.44 -5.88
C ASP A 101 -16.28 -5.60 -6.27
N HIS A 102 -15.79 -4.77 -5.34
CA HIS A 102 -14.59 -3.97 -5.58
C HIS A 102 -13.36 -4.87 -5.83
N LEU A 103 -13.18 -5.88 -4.99
CA LEU A 103 -12.08 -6.83 -5.12
C LEU A 103 -12.18 -7.64 -6.42
N TYR A 104 -13.39 -8.03 -6.80
CA TYR A 104 -13.62 -8.71 -8.07
C TYR A 104 -13.19 -7.83 -9.25
N GLY A 105 -13.52 -6.54 -9.20
CA GLY A 105 -13.12 -5.59 -10.24
C GLY A 105 -11.60 -5.48 -10.36
N ILE A 106 -10.89 -5.44 -9.24
CA ILE A 106 -9.43 -5.43 -9.23
C ILE A 106 -8.88 -6.74 -9.84
N ALA A 107 -9.44 -7.88 -9.44
CA ALA A 107 -9.03 -9.17 -9.98
C ALA A 107 -9.25 -9.24 -11.49
N GLN A 108 -10.32 -8.64 -11.98
CA GLN A 108 -10.59 -8.56 -13.42
C GLN A 108 -9.54 -7.71 -14.13
N ARG A 109 -9.18 -6.57 -13.56
CA ARG A 109 -8.13 -5.69 -14.11
C ARG A 109 -6.77 -6.39 -14.16
N LEU A 110 -6.48 -7.24 -13.18
CA LEU A 110 -5.24 -8.01 -13.11
C LEU A 110 -5.29 -9.33 -13.89
N ASP A 111 -6.41 -9.61 -14.54
CA ASP A 111 -6.63 -10.83 -15.34
C ASP A 111 -6.42 -12.12 -14.51
N ILE A 112 -6.91 -12.11 -13.29
CA ILE A 112 -6.83 -13.28 -12.41
C ILE A 112 -7.85 -14.35 -12.87
N LYS A 113 -7.38 -15.55 -13.16
CA LYS A 113 -8.21 -16.66 -13.61
C LYS A 113 -8.99 -17.27 -12.44
N GLY A 114 -10.22 -17.70 -12.70
CA GLY A 114 -11.06 -18.35 -11.70
C GLY A 114 -11.70 -17.40 -10.70
N ARG A 115 -11.59 -16.11 -10.90
CA ARG A 115 -12.10 -15.09 -9.98
C ARG A 115 -13.60 -15.19 -9.69
N SER A 116 -14.39 -15.64 -10.65
CA SER A 116 -15.83 -15.73 -10.49
C SER A 116 -16.29 -16.77 -9.45
N SER A 117 -15.43 -17.74 -9.15
CA SER A 117 -15.72 -18.78 -8.15
C SER A 117 -15.00 -18.54 -6.83
N MET A 118 -14.33 -17.40 -6.67
CA MET A 118 -13.58 -17.09 -5.44
C MET A 118 -14.44 -16.38 -4.40
N SER A 119 -14.20 -16.72 -3.13
CA SER A 119 -14.71 -15.97 -2.01
C SER A 119 -13.95 -14.66 -1.87
N LYS A 120 -14.43 -13.75 -1.00
CA LYS A 120 -13.73 -12.50 -0.72
C LYS A 120 -12.29 -12.74 -0.25
N GLU A 121 -12.08 -13.69 0.66
CA GLU A 121 -10.76 -14.03 1.17
C GLU A 121 -9.85 -14.56 0.07
N GLU A 122 -10.40 -15.40 -0.80
CA GLU A 122 -9.64 -15.94 -1.93
C GLU A 122 -9.25 -14.85 -2.93
N LEU A 123 -10.14 -13.88 -3.16
CA LEU A 123 -9.84 -12.73 -4.00
C LEU A 123 -8.70 -11.89 -3.42
N VAL A 124 -8.73 -11.62 -2.11
CA VAL A 124 -7.67 -10.86 -1.44
C VAL A 124 -6.32 -11.57 -1.60
N GLU A 125 -6.28 -12.86 -1.36
CA GLU A 125 -5.05 -13.66 -1.49
C GLU A 125 -4.54 -13.69 -2.93
N ALA A 126 -5.45 -13.87 -3.90
CA ALA A 126 -5.08 -13.91 -5.31
C ALA A 126 -4.54 -12.56 -5.79
N ILE A 127 -5.16 -11.47 -5.35
CA ILE A 127 -4.71 -10.12 -5.69
C ILE A 127 -3.32 -9.86 -5.09
N ASP A 128 -3.12 -10.21 -3.83
CA ASP A 128 -1.82 -10.04 -3.17
C ASP A 128 -0.73 -10.82 -3.91
N LYS A 129 -1.01 -12.05 -4.28
CA LYS A 129 -0.08 -12.89 -5.04
C LYS A 129 0.27 -12.27 -6.40
N GLU A 130 -0.72 -11.78 -7.12
CA GLU A 130 -0.52 -11.14 -8.42
C GLU A 130 0.25 -9.83 -8.29
N ASN A 131 -0.05 -9.04 -7.23
CA ASN A 131 0.67 -7.81 -6.94
C ASN A 131 2.17 -8.07 -6.73
N ARG A 132 2.50 -9.09 -5.96
CA ARG A 132 3.90 -9.47 -5.73
C ARG A 132 4.59 -9.90 -7.02
N LYS A 133 3.89 -10.65 -7.86
CA LYS A 133 4.41 -11.11 -9.15
C LYS A 133 4.70 -9.94 -10.07
N GLN A 134 3.77 -9.00 -10.20
CA GLN A 134 3.94 -7.83 -11.07
C GLN A 134 5.03 -6.90 -10.54
N THR A 135 5.10 -6.72 -9.22
CA THR A 135 6.14 -5.90 -8.60
C THR A 135 7.54 -6.48 -8.89
N ARG A 136 7.70 -7.80 -8.79
CA ARG A 136 8.97 -8.44 -9.13
C ARG A 136 9.35 -8.25 -10.59
N LYS A 137 8.40 -8.37 -11.50
CA LYS A 137 8.63 -8.16 -12.95
C LYS A 137 9.06 -6.74 -13.24
N SER A 138 8.42 -5.75 -12.58
CA SER A 138 8.74 -4.35 -12.79
C SER A 138 10.08 -3.93 -12.19
N SER A 139 10.57 -4.68 -11.22
CA SER A 139 11.82 -4.40 -10.51
C SER A 139 13.04 -5.13 -11.09
N SER A 140 12.83 -6.04 -12.04
CA SER A 140 13.92 -6.80 -12.64
C SER A 140 14.48 -6.16 -13.89
#